data_aada5bea8c6970812d16a2c89b0cf78b
#
_entry.id   aada5bea8c6970812d16a2c89b0cf78b
#
_cell.length_a   1.000
_cell.length_b   1.000
_cell.length_c   1.000
_cell.angle_alpha   90.00
_cell.angle_beta   90.00
_cell.angle_gamma   90.00
#
_symmetry.space_group_name_H-M   'P 1'
#
loop_
_entity.id
_entity.type
_entity.pdbx_description
1 polymer ?
#
loop_
_entity_poly.entity_id
_entity_poly.type
_entity_poly.pdbx_seq_one_letter_code
_entity_poly.pdbx_strand_id
1 'polypeptide(L)'
;MLMDLISLFLFAGVPYYLFFEKTGTLGKEKIFYLSAILVIGGLVLSNISTHTISMPIVLIALAASLFSLYKAVKTYNIYKLSYYILFFNAPMLIMFGAKESTLYGISLLLSLVGIFLMGKYYERNYGSANHRSVTGITAATPYAGLMMTIYLTSLALYPPFPNSLMFLNGILAAELNALWYIAVVIIFFGNFLIAVRVMAKTVFGKPNTNIHYIDLIPREWLIHLILFIILLVLSAVGVKELLL
;
A
#
# COMPACT_ATOMS: atom_id res chain seq x y z
N MET A 1 -19.85 0.57 -19.46
CA MET A 1 -20.01 1.81 -18.69
C MET A 1 -20.36 1.58 -17.20
N LEU A 2 -21.47 0.89 -16.86
CA LEU A 2 -21.80 0.63 -15.45
C LEU A 2 -20.72 -0.21 -14.74
N MET A 3 -20.28 -1.30 -15.35
CA MET A 3 -19.20 -2.16 -14.83
C MET A 3 -17.89 -1.40 -14.67
N ASP A 4 -17.55 -0.51 -15.59
CA ASP A 4 -16.35 0.35 -15.50
C ASP A 4 -16.41 1.26 -14.25
N LEU A 5 -17.58 1.87 -13.99
CA LEU A 5 -17.77 2.74 -12.81
C LEU A 5 -17.71 1.94 -11.51
N ILE A 6 -18.27 0.74 -11.49
CA ILE A 6 -18.20 -0.18 -10.35
C ILE A 6 -16.73 -0.56 -10.10
N SER A 7 -16.01 -0.97 -11.13
CA SER A 7 -14.58 -1.32 -11.02
C SER A 7 -13.75 -0.12 -10.56
N LEU A 8 -13.98 1.07 -11.11
CA LEU A 8 -13.30 2.30 -10.70
C LEU A 8 -13.50 2.59 -9.20
N PHE A 9 -14.70 2.39 -8.69
CA PHE A 9 -15.00 2.60 -7.27
C PHE A 9 -14.36 1.51 -6.40
N LEU A 10 -14.52 0.24 -6.77
CA LEU A 10 -14.00 -0.89 -6.00
C LEU A 10 -12.48 -0.89 -5.92
N PHE A 11 -11.79 -0.62 -7.02
CA PHE A 11 -10.32 -0.54 -7.05
C PHE A 11 -9.73 0.77 -6.50
N ALA A 12 -10.51 1.53 -5.74
CA ALA A 12 -10.06 2.80 -5.18
C ALA A 12 -9.61 3.83 -6.24
N GLY A 13 -10.11 3.73 -7.48
CA GLY A 13 -9.82 4.67 -8.57
C GLY A 13 -10.48 6.04 -8.39
N VAL A 14 -11.41 6.19 -7.46
CA VAL A 14 -12.00 7.48 -7.04
C VAL A 14 -11.64 7.73 -5.58
N PRO A 15 -11.15 8.93 -5.21
CA PRO A 15 -10.67 9.23 -3.87
C PRO A 15 -11.83 9.50 -2.89
N TYR A 16 -12.71 8.51 -2.68
CA TYR A 16 -13.88 8.63 -1.78
C TYR A 16 -13.50 8.86 -0.31
N TYR A 17 -12.25 8.59 0.07
CA TYR A 17 -11.75 8.94 1.39
C TYR A 17 -11.86 10.45 1.69
N LEU A 18 -11.84 11.31 0.66
CA LEU A 18 -12.01 12.75 0.84
C LEU A 18 -13.36 13.11 1.43
N PHE A 19 -14.42 12.41 1.00
CA PHE A 19 -15.74 12.58 1.57
C PHE A 19 -15.75 12.25 3.06
N PHE A 20 -15.19 11.11 3.44
CA PHE A 20 -15.13 10.69 4.84
C PHE A 20 -14.21 11.56 5.71
N GLU A 21 -13.09 12.03 5.16
CA GLU A 21 -12.21 12.97 5.86
C GLU A 21 -12.88 14.33 6.09
N LYS A 22 -13.64 14.81 5.10
CA LYS A 22 -14.34 16.12 5.18
C LYS A 22 -15.54 16.07 6.13
N THR A 23 -16.32 15.01 6.08
CA THR A 23 -17.53 14.85 6.92
C THR A 23 -17.23 14.38 8.33
N GLY A 24 -16.03 13.77 8.55
CA GLY A 24 -15.69 13.16 9.84
C GLY A 24 -16.53 11.94 10.22
N THR A 25 -17.34 11.41 9.28
CA THR A 25 -18.27 10.29 9.52
C THR A 25 -17.56 8.98 9.84
N LEU A 26 -16.36 8.78 9.28
CA LEU A 26 -15.55 7.60 9.54
C LEU A 26 -14.17 7.99 10.12
N GLY A 27 -13.76 7.29 11.16
CA GLY A 27 -12.39 7.39 11.68
C GLY A 27 -11.35 6.89 10.65
N LYS A 28 -10.11 7.36 10.76
CA LYS A 28 -9.01 7.06 9.82
C LYS A 28 -8.79 5.55 9.63
N GLU A 29 -8.90 4.76 10.71
CA GLU A 29 -8.80 3.30 10.66
C GLU A 29 -9.94 2.67 9.84
N LYS A 30 -11.17 3.14 10.07
CA LYS A 30 -12.36 2.61 9.38
C LYS A 30 -12.34 2.91 7.88
N ILE A 31 -11.74 4.05 7.47
CA ILE A 31 -11.53 4.37 6.05
C ILE A 31 -10.61 3.32 5.41
N PHE A 32 -9.52 2.94 6.08
CA PHE A 32 -8.64 1.90 5.56
C PHE A 32 -9.34 0.54 5.44
N TYR A 33 -10.07 0.12 6.48
CA TYR A 33 -10.83 -1.15 6.44
C TYR A 33 -11.85 -1.17 5.30
N LEU A 34 -12.64 -0.10 5.17
CA LEU A 34 -13.61 0.02 4.09
C LEU A 34 -12.94 -0.09 2.72
N SER A 35 -11.85 0.67 2.52
CA SER A 35 -11.13 0.67 1.24
C SER A 35 -10.50 -0.69 0.92
N ALA A 36 -9.93 -1.37 1.91
CA ALA A 36 -9.36 -2.70 1.73
C ALA A 36 -10.44 -3.74 1.36
N ILE A 37 -11.60 -3.71 2.03
CA ILE A 37 -12.72 -4.61 1.73
C ILE A 37 -13.26 -4.35 0.31
N LEU A 38 -13.40 -3.09 -0.10
CA LEU A 38 -13.85 -2.74 -1.45
C LEU A 38 -12.86 -3.23 -2.51
N VAL A 39 -11.55 -3.06 -2.28
CA VAL A 39 -10.52 -3.57 -3.21
C VAL A 39 -10.58 -5.09 -3.30
N ILE A 40 -10.71 -5.81 -2.18
CA ILE A 40 -10.89 -7.28 -2.22
C ILE A 40 -12.13 -7.65 -3.05
N GLY A 41 -13.25 -6.95 -2.85
CA GLY A 41 -14.45 -7.13 -3.68
C GLY A 41 -14.19 -6.88 -5.16
N GLY A 42 -13.40 -5.85 -5.50
CA GLY A 42 -12.96 -5.56 -6.87
C GLY A 42 -12.11 -6.68 -7.48
N LEU A 43 -11.16 -7.22 -6.71
CA LEU A 43 -10.33 -8.35 -7.14
C LEU A 43 -11.17 -9.61 -7.40
N VAL A 44 -12.14 -9.90 -6.55
CA VAL A 44 -13.07 -11.03 -6.78
C VAL A 44 -13.91 -10.80 -8.04
N LEU A 45 -14.45 -9.60 -8.21
CA LEU A 45 -15.26 -9.26 -9.37
C LEU A 45 -14.49 -9.35 -10.67
N SER A 46 -13.23 -8.90 -10.70
CA SER A 46 -12.38 -8.96 -11.90
C SER A 46 -12.07 -10.38 -12.36
N ASN A 47 -12.03 -11.35 -11.43
CA ASN A 47 -11.83 -12.76 -11.76
C ASN A 47 -13.11 -13.45 -12.27
N ILE A 48 -14.29 -12.89 -12.01
CA ILE A 48 -15.57 -13.43 -12.47
C ILE A 48 -15.97 -12.81 -13.82
N SER A 49 -15.60 -11.55 -14.07
CA SER A 49 -15.97 -10.80 -15.27
C SER A 49 -14.76 -10.64 -16.21
N THR A 50 -14.94 -10.94 -17.49
CA THR A 50 -13.93 -10.72 -18.54
C THR A 50 -13.96 -9.30 -19.10
N HIS A 51 -14.43 -8.32 -18.32
CA HIS A 51 -14.65 -6.97 -18.79
C HIS A 51 -13.34 -6.18 -18.87
N THR A 52 -13.01 -5.67 -20.06
CA THR A 52 -11.88 -4.76 -20.26
C THR A 52 -12.30 -3.32 -19.90
N ILE A 53 -11.53 -2.68 -19.05
CA ILE A 53 -11.82 -1.33 -18.57
C ILE A 53 -11.44 -0.28 -19.63
N SER A 54 -12.34 0.68 -19.86
CA SER A 54 -12.15 1.70 -20.87
C SER A 54 -11.07 2.73 -20.50
N MET A 55 -10.35 3.25 -21.51
CA MET A 55 -9.25 4.22 -21.34
C MET A 55 -9.63 5.47 -20.51
N PRO A 56 -10.79 6.13 -20.67
CA PRO A 56 -11.16 7.29 -19.86
C PRO A 56 -11.21 6.99 -18.37
N ILE A 57 -11.64 5.78 -17.98
CA ILE A 57 -11.70 5.36 -16.58
C ILE A 57 -10.33 5.32 -15.94
N VAL A 58 -9.34 4.83 -16.68
CA VAL A 58 -7.97 4.75 -16.16
C VAL A 58 -7.35 6.15 -16.04
N LEU A 59 -7.65 7.08 -16.94
CA LEU A 59 -7.22 8.47 -16.80
C LEU A 59 -7.80 9.12 -15.54
N ILE A 60 -9.06 8.86 -15.22
CA ILE A 60 -9.68 9.33 -13.97
C ILE A 60 -8.95 8.72 -12.76
N ALA A 61 -8.70 7.41 -12.79
CA ALA A 61 -7.96 6.74 -11.71
C ALA A 61 -6.53 7.30 -11.57
N LEU A 62 -5.85 7.63 -12.67
CA LEU A 62 -4.52 8.23 -12.65
C LEU A 62 -4.54 9.64 -12.03
N ALA A 63 -5.51 10.47 -12.38
CA ALA A 63 -5.66 11.79 -11.78
C ALA A 63 -5.92 11.70 -10.27
N ALA A 64 -6.80 10.79 -9.85
CA ALA A 64 -7.08 10.50 -8.43
C ALA A 64 -5.84 9.97 -7.69
N SER A 65 -5.05 9.13 -8.36
CA SER A 65 -3.79 8.58 -7.87
C SER A 65 -2.76 9.68 -7.60
N LEU A 66 -2.54 10.62 -8.52
CA LEU A 66 -1.64 11.76 -8.33
C LEU A 66 -2.05 12.61 -7.13
N PHE A 67 -3.34 12.84 -6.94
CA PHE A 67 -3.84 13.54 -5.78
C PHE A 67 -3.57 12.76 -4.47
N SER A 68 -3.72 11.44 -4.51
CA SER A 68 -3.45 10.56 -3.36
C SER A 68 -1.94 10.51 -3.05
N LEU A 69 -1.07 10.54 -4.06
CA LEU A 69 0.39 10.70 -3.90
C LEU A 69 0.73 11.98 -3.14
N TYR A 70 0.15 13.11 -3.57
CA TYR A 70 0.36 14.39 -2.90
C TYR A 70 -0.05 14.33 -1.41
N LYS A 71 -1.19 13.70 -1.12
CA LYS A 71 -1.65 13.49 0.27
C LYS A 71 -0.73 12.54 1.04
N ALA A 72 -0.28 11.44 0.42
CA ALA A 72 0.63 10.49 1.04
C ALA A 72 1.97 11.10 1.39
N VAL A 73 2.53 11.94 0.52
CA VAL A 73 3.80 12.65 0.76
C VAL A 73 3.67 13.68 1.89
N LYS A 74 2.51 14.28 2.09
CA LYS A 74 2.30 15.31 3.13
C LYS A 74 1.87 14.74 4.48
N THR A 75 1.24 13.58 4.53
CA THR A 75 0.74 13.02 5.78
C THR A 75 1.85 12.53 6.71
N TYR A 76 1.63 12.64 8.01
CA TYR A 76 2.46 12.03 9.05
C TYR A 76 1.72 10.93 9.81
N ASN A 77 0.43 10.78 9.57
CA ASN A 77 -0.40 9.77 10.21
C ASN A 77 -0.33 8.46 9.42
N ILE A 78 0.07 7.36 10.09
CA ILE A 78 0.27 6.05 9.49
C ILE A 78 -1.04 5.47 8.92
N TYR A 79 -2.17 5.66 9.61
CA TYR A 79 -3.46 5.19 9.10
C TYR A 79 -3.86 5.90 7.79
N LYS A 80 -3.64 7.22 7.73
CA LYS A 80 -3.85 7.99 6.50
C LYS A 80 -2.90 7.54 5.39
N LEU A 81 -1.64 7.29 5.74
CA LEU A 81 -0.64 6.80 4.80
C LEU A 81 -1.08 5.49 4.15
N SER A 82 -1.61 4.53 4.95
CA SER A 82 -2.03 3.22 4.46
C SER A 82 -3.10 3.33 3.37
N TYR A 83 -4.17 4.11 3.58
CA TYR A 83 -5.17 4.22 2.52
C TYR A 83 -4.75 5.16 1.38
N TYR A 84 -3.97 6.22 1.61
CA TYR A 84 -3.47 7.05 0.50
C TYR A 84 -2.59 6.25 -0.47
N ILE A 85 -1.74 5.33 0.04
CA ILE A 85 -0.96 4.43 -0.81
C ILE A 85 -1.87 3.47 -1.59
N LEU A 86 -2.93 2.95 -0.97
CA LEU A 86 -3.90 2.09 -1.65
C LEU A 86 -4.53 2.82 -2.85
N PHE A 87 -5.04 4.04 -2.63
CA PHE A 87 -5.61 4.87 -3.70
C PHE A 87 -4.59 5.30 -4.74
N PHE A 88 -3.35 5.50 -4.33
CA PHE A 88 -2.27 5.83 -5.26
C PHE A 88 -1.98 4.69 -6.23
N ASN A 89 -2.09 3.43 -5.79
CA ASN A 89 -1.83 2.26 -6.61
C ASN A 89 -3.05 1.78 -7.42
N ALA A 90 -4.20 2.44 -7.30
CA ALA A 90 -5.43 2.09 -8.02
C ALA A 90 -5.28 1.93 -9.55
N PRO A 91 -4.53 2.78 -10.28
CA PRO A 91 -4.34 2.59 -11.72
C PRO A 91 -3.76 1.22 -12.08
N MET A 92 -2.82 0.69 -11.28
CA MET A 92 -2.22 -0.62 -11.54
C MET A 92 -3.24 -1.75 -11.33
N LEU A 93 -4.06 -1.67 -10.28
CA LEU A 93 -5.13 -2.64 -10.04
C LEU A 93 -6.17 -2.66 -11.15
N ILE A 94 -6.37 -1.54 -11.84
CA ILE A 94 -7.32 -1.39 -12.94
C ILE A 94 -6.72 -1.82 -14.29
N MET A 95 -5.43 -1.58 -14.50
CA MET A 95 -4.73 -1.78 -15.78
C MET A 95 -4.25 -3.22 -15.98
N PHE A 96 -3.89 -3.89 -14.90
CA PHE A 96 -3.40 -5.26 -14.98
C PHE A 96 -4.53 -6.24 -15.30
N GLY A 97 -4.20 -7.37 -15.92
CA GLY A 97 -5.13 -8.49 -16.11
C GLY A 97 -5.68 -8.99 -14.76
N ALA A 98 -6.76 -9.74 -14.78
CA ALA A 98 -7.45 -10.21 -13.57
C ALA A 98 -6.50 -10.96 -12.60
N LYS A 99 -5.67 -11.87 -13.16
CA LYS A 99 -4.67 -12.64 -12.39
C LYS A 99 -3.60 -11.73 -11.79
N GLU A 100 -2.98 -10.89 -12.60
CA GLU A 100 -1.89 -9.99 -12.23
C GLU A 100 -2.37 -8.93 -11.23
N SER A 101 -3.56 -8.37 -11.46
CA SER A 101 -4.21 -7.44 -10.54
C SER A 101 -4.48 -8.09 -9.18
N THR A 102 -4.92 -9.36 -9.16
CA THR A 102 -5.16 -10.11 -7.92
C THR A 102 -3.86 -10.34 -7.16
N LEU A 103 -2.82 -10.82 -7.83
CA LEU A 103 -1.53 -11.09 -7.19
C LEU A 103 -0.90 -9.79 -6.64
N TYR A 104 -0.89 -8.74 -7.45
CA TYR A 104 -0.39 -7.43 -7.02
C TYR A 104 -1.24 -6.84 -5.89
N GLY A 105 -2.56 -6.88 -6.01
CA GLY A 105 -3.49 -6.35 -5.01
C GLY A 105 -3.37 -7.03 -3.65
N ILE A 106 -3.24 -8.36 -3.62
CA ILE A 106 -3.05 -9.12 -2.38
C ILE A 106 -1.71 -8.74 -1.74
N SER A 107 -0.62 -8.70 -2.50
CA SER A 107 0.70 -8.37 -1.98
C SER A 107 0.76 -6.93 -1.44
N LEU A 108 0.13 -5.99 -2.15
CA LEU A 108 -0.01 -4.59 -1.74
C LEU A 108 -0.82 -4.48 -0.44
N LEU A 109 -1.98 -5.12 -0.37
CA LEU A 109 -2.85 -5.08 0.82
C LEU A 109 -2.15 -5.67 2.05
N LEU A 110 -1.41 -6.78 1.92
CA LEU A 110 -0.66 -7.37 3.03
C LEU A 110 0.42 -6.41 3.56
N SER A 111 1.16 -5.75 2.68
CA SER A 111 2.14 -4.74 3.08
C SER A 111 1.48 -3.54 3.76
N LEU A 112 0.32 -3.09 3.26
CA LEU A 112 -0.46 -2.00 3.86
C LEU A 112 -1.08 -2.37 5.21
N VAL A 113 -1.53 -3.62 5.37
CA VAL A 113 -1.98 -4.14 6.68
C VAL A 113 -0.81 -4.12 7.67
N GLY A 114 0.39 -4.51 7.25
CA GLY A 114 1.58 -4.41 8.09
C GLY A 114 1.86 -2.97 8.53
N ILE A 115 1.84 -1.99 7.61
CA ILE A 115 1.97 -0.55 7.94
C ILE A 115 0.84 -0.10 8.88
N PHE A 116 -0.38 -0.51 8.62
CA PHE A 116 -1.53 -0.17 9.47
C PHE A 116 -1.36 -0.68 10.92
N LEU A 117 -0.88 -1.91 11.08
CA LEU A 117 -0.57 -2.49 12.41
C LEU A 117 0.57 -1.73 13.10
N MET A 118 1.57 -1.26 12.36
CA MET A 118 2.57 -0.34 12.91
C MET A 118 1.94 0.98 13.38
N GLY A 119 0.87 1.44 12.73
CA GLY A 119 0.07 2.57 13.22
C GLY A 119 -0.52 2.31 14.61
N LYS A 120 -1.05 1.09 14.85
CA LYS A 120 -1.56 0.68 16.17
C LYS A 120 -0.47 0.58 17.22
N TYR A 121 0.71 0.06 16.86
CA TYR A 121 1.88 0.07 17.71
C TYR A 121 2.25 1.51 18.15
N TYR A 122 2.27 2.46 17.19
CA TYR A 122 2.55 3.87 17.48
C TYR A 122 1.49 4.49 18.38
N GLU A 123 0.23 4.24 18.13
CA GLU A 123 -0.87 4.79 18.92
C GLU A 123 -0.83 4.27 20.36
N ARG A 124 -0.56 2.97 20.56
CA ARG A 124 -0.43 2.36 21.87
C ARG A 124 0.75 2.94 22.67
N ASN A 125 1.93 3.08 22.06
CA ASN A 125 3.15 3.44 22.77
C ASN A 125 3.36 4.95 22.87
N TYR A 126 2.86 5.73 21.88
CA TYR A 126 3.11 7.16 21.77
C TYR A 126 1.82 8.01 21.75
N GLY A 127 0.66 7.40 21.99
CA GLY A 127 -0.64 8.08 22.04
C GLY A 127 -1.17 8.58 20.70
N SER A 128 -0.44 8.38 19.58
CA SER A 128 -0.90 8.75 18.25
C SER A 128 -0.17 7.97 17.17
N ALA A 129 -0.86 7.67 16.06
CA ALA A 129 -0.26 7.03 14.89
C ALA A 129 0.57 8.01 14.03
N ASN A 130 1.29 8.95 14.65
CA ASN A 130 2.12 9.92 13.95
C ASN A 130 3.57 9.43 13.86
N HIS A 131 4.01 9.02 12.67
CA HIS A 131 5.35 8.48 12.46
C HIS A 131 6.49 9.50 12.64
N ARG A 132 6.19 10.81 12.77
CA ARG A 132 7.19 11.85 13.07
C ARG A 132 7.33 12.16 14.56
N SER A 133 6.42 11.68 15.40
CA SER A 133 6.52 11.89 16.86
C SER A 133 7.76 11.19 17.43
N VAL A 134 8.19 10.12 16.78
CA VAL A 134 9.36 9.31 17.15
C VAL A 134 10.24 9.09 15.94
N THR A 135 11.55 9.26 16.11
CA THR A 135 12.57 9.04 15.07
C THR A 135 13.61 8.03 15.54
N GLY A 136 14.19 7.29 14.60
CA GLY A 136 15.24 6.32 14.90
C GLY A 136 14.76 5.10 15.68
N ILE A 137 13.55 4.62 15.39
CA ILE A 137 12.93 3.53 16.16
C ILE A 137 13.77 2.24 16.14
N THR A 138 14.55 1.99 15.08
CA THR A 138 15.41 0.80 14.98
C THR A 138 16.46 0.72 16.09
N ALA A 139 16.92 1.87 16.58
CA ALA A 139 17.92 1.93 17.64
C ALA A 139 17.38 1.57 19.03
N ALA A 140 16.10 1.82 19.27
CA ALA A 140 15.47 1.60 20.59
C ALA A 140 14.53 0.39 20.61
N THR A 141 13.85 0.12 19.51
CA THR A 141 12.86 -0.95 19.35
C THR A 141 13.15 -1.71 18.05
N PRO A 142 14.15 -2.61 18.06
CA PRO A 142 14.67 -3.23 16.85
C PRO A 142 13.64 -4.07 16.10
N TYR A 143 12.74 -4.77 16.80
CA TYR A 143 11.70 -5.57 16.15
C TYR A 143 10.66 -4.70 15.44
N ALA A 144 10.21 -3.63 16.09
CA ALA A 144 9.30 -2.67 15.45
C ALA A 144 9.98 -1.97 14.26
N GLY A 145 11.24 -1.59 14.41
CA GLY A 145 12.05 -1.02 13.33
C GLY A 145 12.22 -1.96 12.15
N LEU A 146 12.51 -3.23 12.41
CA LEU A 146 12.64 -4.28 11.39
C LEU A 146 11.34 -4.46 10.61
N MET A 147 10.20 -4.63 11.30
CA MET A 147 8.90 -4.83 10.65
C MET A 147 8.49 -3.62 9.82
N MET A 148 8.69 -2.40 10.35
CA MET A 148 8.43 -1.18 9.59
C MET A 148 9.29 -1.10 8.32
N THR A 149 10.57 -1.47 8.41
CA THR A 149 11.48 -1.53 7.26
C THR A 149 11.00 -2.53 6.21
N ILE A 150 10.64 -3.75 6.61
CA ILE A 150 10.13 -4.80 5.71
C ILE A 150 8.92 -4.29 4.91
N TYR A 151 7.92 -3.74 5.58
CA TYR A 151 6.71 -3.26 4.90
C TYR A 151 6.99 -2.07 3.98
N LEU A 152 7.80 -1.11 4.42
CA LEU A 152 8.16 0.05 3.60
C LEU A 152 9.02 -0.34 2.40
N THR A 153 9.95 -1.29 2.54
CA THR A 153 10.74 -1.80 1.41
C THR A 153 9.86 -2.55 0.40
N SER A 154 8.90 -3.34 0.89
CA SER A 154 7.92 -3.99 0.04
C SER A 154 7.08 -2.96 -0.74
N LEU A 155 6.60 -1.90 -0.08
CA LEU A 155 5.85 -0.82 -0.73
C LEU A 155 6.71 0.03 -1.67
N ALA A 156 8.02 0.13 -1.43
CA ALA A 156 8.96 0.79 -2.33
C ALA A 156 9.18 0.04 -3.66
N LEU A 157 8.52 -1.09 -3.85
CA LEU A 157 8.70 -1.97 -5.01
C LEU A 157 10.16 -2.45 -5.16
N TYR A 158 10.81 -2.72 -4.02
CA TYR A 158 12.19 -3.18 -4.01
C TYR A 158 12.25 -4.73 -4.06
N PRO A 159 12.98 -5.33 -5.02
CA PRO A 159 13.17 -6.78 -5.03
C PRO A 159 13.94 -7.23 -3.75
N PRO A 160 13.70 -8.42 -3.25
CA PRO A 160 12.85 -9.51 -3.74
C PRO A 160 11.42 -9.52 -3.19
N PHE A 161 10.91 -8.41 -2.69
CA PHE A 161 9.56 -8.37 -2.12
C PHE A 161 8.44 -8.60 -3.15
N PRO A 162 7.30 -9.18 -2.73
CA PRO A 162 6.27 -9.62 -3.67
C PRO A 162 5.67 -8.47 -4.46
N ASN A 163 5.54 -7.26 -3.86
CA ASN A 163 5.00 -6.11 -4.56
C ASN A 163 5.79 -5.76 -5.82
N SER A 164 7.13 -5.83 -5.78
CA SER A 164 7.98 -5.56 -6.94
C SER A 164 7.86 -6.64 -8.01
N LEU A 165 7.85 -7.91 -7.59
CA LEU A 165 7.77 -9.04 -8.50
C LEU A 165 6.42 -9.09 -9.21
N MET A 166 5.32 -8.91 -8.45
CA MET A 166 3.96 -8.88 -9.02
C MET A 166 3.71 -7.64 -9.87
N PHE A 167 4.28 -6.50 -9.49
CA PHE A 167 4.23 -5.27 -10.30
C PHE A 167 4.95 -5.47 -11.64
N LEU A 168 6.15 -6.04 -11.62
CA LEU A 168 6.90 -6.33 -12.84
C LEU A 168 6.18 -7.35 -13.72
N ASN A 169 5.66 -8.44 -13.12
CA ASN A 169 4.88 -9.43 -13.84
C ASN A 169 3.64 -8.80 -14.51
N GLY A 170 2.91 -7.93 -13.79
CA GLY A 170 1.78 -7.22 -14.37
C GLY A 170 2.15 -6.32 -15.56
N ILE A 171 3.33 -5.68 -15.52
CA ILE A 171 3.83 -4.86 -16.65
C ILE A 171 4.18 -5.75 -17.84
N LEU A 172 4.84 -6.88 -17.62
CA LEU A 172 5.27 -7.79 -18.68
C LEU A 172 4.10 -8.51 -19.34
N ALA A 173 3.06 -8.83 -18.56
CA ALA A 173 1.86 -9.49 -19.06
C ALA A 173 0.88 -8.53 -19.76
N ALA A 174 0.93 -7.25 -19.46
CA ALA A 174 0.00 -6.27 -20.01
C ALA A 174 0.46 -5.72 -21.38
N GLU A 175 -0.45 -5.68 -22.35
CA GLU A 175 -0.22 -4.95 -23.62
C GLU A 175 -0.37 -3.45 -23.41
N LEU A 176 0.68 -2.82 -22.89
CA LEU A 176 0.66 -1.40 -22.53
C LEU A 176 0.97 -0.51 -23.73
N ASN A 177 0.17 0.53 -23.94
CA ASN A 177 0.53 1.63 -24.84
C ASN A 177 1.44 2.65 -24.12
N ALA A 178 2.00 3.60 -24.87
CA ALA A 178 2.96 4.59 -24.35
C ALA A 178 2.46 5.37 -23.12
N LEU A 179 1.16 5.66 -23.04
CA LEU A 179 0.57 6.38 -21.91
C LEU A 179 0.63 5.58 -20.59
N TRP A 180 0.49 4.27 -20.69
CA TRP A 180 0.56 3.38 -19.53
C TRP A 180 1.94 3.32 -18.91
N TYR A 181 3.00 3.36 -19.71
CA TYR A 181 4.36 3.41 -19.18
C TYR A 181 4.60 4.67 -18.35
N ILE A 182 3.96 5.81 -18.68
CA ILE A 182 4.00 7.01 -17.84
C ILE A 182 3.35 6.72 -16.47
N ALA A 183 2.19 6.07 -16.43
CA ALA A 183 1.53 5.69 -15.19
C ALA A 183 2.38 4.72 -14.36
N VAL A 184 2.98 3.71 -14.99
CA VAL A 184 3.92 2.77 -14.36
C VAL A 184 5.08 3.50 -13.69
N VAL A 185 5.73 4.42 -14.39
CA VAL A 185 6.86 5.21 -13.88
C VAL A 185 6.44 6.07 -12.69
N ILE A 186 5.30 6.75 -12.78
CA ILE A 186 4.77 7.57 -11.68
C ILE A 186 4.49 6.70 -10.44
N ILE A 187 3.85 5.55 -10.60
CA ILE A 187 3.52 4.65 -9.48
C ILE A 187 4.78 4.06 -8.87
N PHE A 188 5.75 3.63 -9.69
CA PHE A 188 7.02 3.10 -9.20
C PHE A 188 7.76 4.13 -8.34
N PHE A 189 8.07 5.30 -8.92
CA PHE A 189 8.82 6.34 -8.20
C PHE A 189 8.03 6.96 -7.05
N GLY A 190 6.71 7.05 -7.15
CA GLY A 190 5.88 7.55 -6.07
C GLY A 190 5.87 6.62 -4.85
N ASN A 191 5.76 5.31 -5.03
CA ASN A 191 5.88 4.34 -3.94
C ASN A 191 7.27 4.40 -3.28
N PHE A 192 8.32 4.46 -4.09
CA PHE A 192 9.69 4.62 -3.62
C PHE A 192 9.85 5.91 -2.81
N LEU A 193 9.39 7.05 -3.31
CA LEU A 193 9.45 8.34 -2.63
C LEU A 193 8.74 8.32 -1.28
N ILE A 194 7.53 7.76 -1.21
CA ILE A 194 6.76 7.65 0.03
C ILE A 194 7.51 6.80 1.04
N ALA A 195 7.98 5.62 0.65
CA ALA A 195 8.67 4.69 1.52
C ALA A 195 9.97 5.28 2.08
N VAL A 196 10.83 5.81 1.21
CA VAL A 196 12.12 6.40 1.61
C VAL A 196 11.90 7.60 2.54
N ARG A 197 10.91 8.45 2.28
CA ARG A 197 10.58 9.59 3.15
C ARG A 197 10.25 9.15 4.59
N VAL A 198 9.50 8.05 4.74
CA VAL A 198 9.16 7.51 6.06
C VAL A 198 10.38 6.85 6.68
N MET A 199 11.09 6.01 5.94
CA MET A 199 12.26 5.27 6.43
C MET A 199 13.37 6.21 6.92
N ALA A 200 13.70 7.26 6.18
CA ALA A 200 14.83 8.12 6.45
C ALA A 200 14.82 8.75 7.85
N LYS A 201 13.66 9.13 8.35
CA LYS A 201 13.54 9.76 9.69
C LYS A 201 13.01 8.80 10.73
N THR A 202 11.94 8.10 10.42
CA THR A 202 11.21 7.29 11.39
C THR A 202 11.99 6.04 11.77
N VAL A 203 12.59 5.37 10.78
CA VAL A 203 13.30 4.09 10.99
C VAL A 203 14.77 4.32 11.29
N PHE A 204 15.48 5.05 10.43
CA PHE A 204 16.93 5.22 10.47
C PHE A 204 17.40 6.60 10.96
N GLY A 205 16.46 7.47 11.39
CA GLY A 205 16.82 8.76 11.96
C GLY A 205 17.53 8.64 13.31
N LYS A 206 18.05 9.75 13.80
CA LYS A 206 18.58 9.79 15.17
C LYS A 206 17.41 9.66 16.16
N PRO A 207 17.52 8.82 17.21
CA PRO A 207 16.52 8.73 18.26
C PRO A 207 16.27 10.10 18.89
N ASN A 208 15.00 10.44 19.06
CA ASN A 208 14.61 11.66 19.78
C ASN A 208 14.23 11.35 21.23
N THR A 209 14.03 12.37 22.04
CA THR A 209 13.70 12.25 23.47
C THR A 209 12.34 11.58 23.75
N ASN A 210 11.48 11.48 22.75
CA ASN A 210 10.15 10.88 22.88
C ASN A 210 10.15 9.35 22.69
N ILE A 211 11.30 8.75 22.40
CA ILE A 211 11.39 7.33 22.11
C ILE A 211 11.25 6.51 23.40
N HIS A 212 10.42 5.49 23.36
CA HIS A 212 10.28 4.51 24.44
C HIS A 212 10.93 3.19 24.02
N TYR A 213 11.54 2.49 24.99
CA TYR A 213 12.18 1.18 24.76
C TYR A 213 11.19 0.01 24.86
N ILE A 214 9.89 0.26 24.59
CA ILE A 214 8.84 -0.76 24.61
C ILE A 214 8.63 -1.25 23.17
N ASP A 215 9.20 -2.41 22.88
CA ASP A 215 9.09 -3.04 21.56
C ASP A 215 7.75 -3.77 21.38
N LEU A 216 7.61 -4.50 20.27
CA LEU A 216 6.43 -5.32 19.99
C LEU A 216 6.21 -6.36 21.09
N ILE A 217 5.02 -6.43 21.61
CA ILE A 217 4.64 -7.50 22.55
C ILE A 217 4.57 -8.85 21.80
N PRO A 218 4.72 -10.02 22.48
CA PRO A 218 4.79 -11.31 21.81
C PRO A 218 3.62 -11.60 20.87
N ARG A 219 2.41 -11.17 21.20
CA ARG A 219 1.22 -11.32 20.34
C ARG A 219 1.32 -10.50 19.06
N GLU A 220 1.81 -9.27 19.12
CA GLU A 220 2.00 -8.43 17.95
C GLU A 220 3.14 -8.96 17.08
N TRP A 221 4.24 -9.33 17.72
CA TRP A 221 5.37 -9.96 17.04
C TRP A 221 4.93 -11.17 16.22
N LEU A 222 4.11 -12.06 16.82
CA LEU A 222 3.58 -13.24 16.10
C LEU A 222 2.76 -12.84 14.87
N ILE A 223 1.90 -11.82 14.97
CA ILE A 223 1.10 -11.35 13.82
C ILE A 223 2.01 -10.82 12.72
N HIS A 224 3.00 -10.00 13.07
CA HIS A 224 3.95 -9.46 12.10
C HIS A 224 4.82 -10.57 11.47
N LEU A 225 5.21 -11.58 12.24
CA LEU A 225 5.95 -12.74 11.73
C LEU A 225 5.13 -13.53 10.72
N ILE A 226 3.85 -13.78 11.01
CA ILE A 226 2.94 -14.45 10.07
C ILE A 226 2.80 -13.64 8.77
N LEU A 227 2.59 -12.33 8.86
CA LEU A 227 2.54 -11.45 7.67
C LEU A 227 3.83 -11.50 6.86
N PHE A 228 4.97 -11.48 7.53
CA PHE A 228 6.28 -11.57 6.86
C PHE A 228 6.46 -12.92 6.14
N ILE A 229 6.08 -14.04 6.78
CA ILE A 229 6.13 -15.37 6.14
C ILE A 229 5.22 -15.40 4.90
N ILE A 230 4.01 -14.85 4.99
CA ILE A 230 3.10 -14.78 3.83
C ILE A 230 3.73 -13.93 2.70
N LEU A 231 4.36 -12.79 3.01
CA LEU A 231 5.07 -11.98 2.02
C LEU A 231 6.22 -12.77 1.37
N LEU A 232 6.97 -13.58 2.13
CA LEU A 232 8.03 -14.43 1.57
C LEU A 232 7.46 -15.52 0.64
N VAL A 233 6.37 -16.16 1.02
CA VAL A 233 5.69 -17.15 0.17
C VAL A 233 5.22 -16.49 -1.14
N LEU A 234 4.60 -15.31 -1.04
CA LEU A 234 4.19 -14.55 -2.23
C LEU A 234 5.39 -14.12 -3.09
N SER A 235 6.55 -13.83 -2.48
CA SER A 235 7.77 -13.55 -3.23
C SER A 235 8.21 -14.76 -4.06
N ALA A 236 8.17 -15.96 -3.48
CA ALA A 236 8.46 -17.19 -4.21
C ALA A 236 7.49 -17.44 -5.37
N VAL A 237 6.19 -17.17 -5.16
CA VAL A 237 5.18 -17.20 -6.23
C VAL A 237 5.51 -16.17 -7.32
N GLY A 238 5.88 -14.94 -6.95
CA GLY A 238 6.24 -13.89 -7.90
C GLY A 238 7.46 -14.24 -8.74
N VAL A 239 8.48 -14.83 -8.14
CA VAL A 239 9.66 -15.34 -8.89
C VAL A 239 9.23 -16.42 -9.89
N LYS A 240 8.37 -17.37 -9.48
CA LYS A 240 7.85 -18.40 -10.36
C LYS A 240 7.09 -17.81 -11.56
N GLU A 241 6.21 -16.84 -11.32
CA GLU A 241 5.42 -16.19 -12.38
C GLU A 241 6.28 -15.38 -13.36
N LEU A 242 7.44 -14.87 -12.93
CA LEU A 242 8.38 -14.15 -13.80
C LEU A 242 9.27 -15.06 -14.63
N LEU A 243 9.48 -16.32 -14.20
CA LEU A 243 10.36 -17.26 -14.86
C LEU A 243 9.63 -18.22 -15.82
N LEU A 244 8.31 -18.30 -15.74
CA LEU A 244 7.46 -19.15 -16.58
C LEU A 244 6.71 -18.34 -17.64
#